data_672a6be86b9d8ae76ac46d6a289898b9
#
_entry.id   672a6be86b9d8ae76ac46d6a289898b9
#
_cell.length_a   1.000
_cell.length_b   1.000
_cell.length_c   1.000
_cell.angle_alpha   90.00
_cell.angle_beta   90.00
_cell.angle_gamma   90.00
#
_symmetry.space_group_name_H-M   'P 1'
#
loop_
_entity.id
_entity.type
_entity.pdbx_description
1 polymer ?
#
loop_
_entity_poly.entity_id
_entity_poly.type
_entity_poly.pdbx_seq_one_letter_code
_entity_poly.pdbx_strand_id
1 'polypeptide(L)'
;MSSNSPDEIARFTARIDRDDVARFAAATGYDSPLALFAPPTYPIRLLANSPAADHLQALAVTEGGAPVHVSQSFDYARRLRIEEEIEGRVLSRFEGEGARRQAILVLELLDADGRGIGRMESRFVFARGRQE
;
A
#
# COMPACT_ATOMS: atom_id res chain seq x y z
N MET A 1 -12.53 -21.70 10.73
CA MET A 1 -12.12 -20.66 9.80
C MET A 1 -11.38 -19.56 10.51
N SER A 2 -10.22 -19.23 10.02
CA SER A 2 -9.45 -18.16 10.64
C SER A 2 -10.04 -16.81 10.23
N SER A 3 -10.42 -16.00 11.22
CA SER A 3 -10.89 -14.63 10.97
C SER A 3 -9.74 -13.70 10.54
N ASN A 4 -8.47 -14.19 10.60
CA ASN A 4 -7.29 -13.42 10.28
C ASN A 4 -6.75 -13.70 8.88
N SER A 5 -7.43 -14.55 8.10
CA SER A 5 -7.02 -14.82 6.72
C SER A 5 -7.18 -13.55 5.90
N PRO A 6 -6.16 -13.13 5.17
CA PRO A 6 -6.28 -11.93 4.34
C PRO A 6 -7.19 -12.19 3.14
N ASP A 7 -7.98 -11.16 2.81
CA ASP A 7 -8.82 -11.15 1.63
C ASP A 7 -8.15 -10.32 0.54
N GLU A 8 -8.10 -10.85 -0.66
CA GLU A 8 -7.65 -10.07 -1.80
C GLU A 8 -8.75 -9.09 -2.19
N ILE A 9 -8.46 -7.80 -2.08
CA ILE A 9 -9.45 -6.74 -2.32
C ILE A 9 -9.22 -5.99 -3.64
N ALA A 10 -8.02 -6.11 -4.21
CA ALA A 10 -7.70 -5.46 -5.46
C ALA A 10 -6.52 -6.15 -6.13
N ARG A 11 -6.51 -6.07 -7.45
CA ARG A 11 -5.40 -6.53 -8.28
C ARG A 11 -5.29 -5.55 -9.43
N PHE A 12 -4.07 -5.11 -9.72
CA PHE A 12 -3.87 -4.12 -10.77
C PHE A 12 -2.51 -4.34 -11.43
N THR A 13 -2.36 -3.78 -12.63
CA THR A 13 -1.07 -3.71 -13.30
C THR A 13 -0.66 -2.24 -13.35
N ALA A 14 0.64 -2.00 -13.28
CA ALA A 14 1.17 -0.64 -13.34
C ALA A 14 2.53 -0.67 -13.98
N ARG A 15 2.87 0.44 -14.62
CA ARG A 15 4.21 0.69 -15.11
C ARG A 15 4.89 1.63 -14.13
N ILE A 16 6.14 1.37 -13.82
CA ILE A 16 6.94 2.25 -12.97
C ILE A 16 7.39 3.42 -13.84
N ASP A 17 6.52 4.39 -14.01
CA ASP A 17 6.69 5.50 -14.93
C ASP A 17 7.77 6.47 -14.47
N ARG A 18 8.74 6.76 -15.34
CA ARG A 18 9.87 7.62 -15.03
C ARG A 18 9.44 9.00 -14.53
N ASP A 19 8.48 9.61 -15.19
CA ASP A 19 8.05 10.97 -14.86
C ASP A 19 7.30 11.00 -13.53
N ASP A 20 6.47 9.99 -13.27
CA ASP A 20 5.75 9.90 -12.00
C ASP A 20 6.73 9.64 -10.85
N VAL A 21 7.72 8.78 -11.06
CA VAL A 21 8.77 8.53 -10.06
C VAL A 21 9.53 9.81 -9.75
N ALA A 22 9.86 10.58 -10.78
CA ALA A 22 10.59 11.86 -10.60
C ALA A 22 9.76 12.84 -9.76
N ARG A 23 8.46 12.95 -10.03
CA ARG A 23 7.57 13.82 -9.25
C ARG A 23 7.45 13.35 -7.78
N PHE A 24 7.32 12.05 -7.58
CA PHE A 24 7.26 11.47 -6.23
C PHE A 24 8.55 11.73 -5.46
N ALA A 25 9.69 11.51 -6.09
CA ALA A 25 11.00 11.75 -5.47
C ALA A 25 11.16 13.22 -5.07
N ALA A 26 10.78 14.14 -5.95
CA ALA A 26 10.85 15.56 -5.66
C ALA A 26 9.93 15.94 -4.48
N ALA A 27 8.72 15.38 -4.44
CA ALA A 27 7.74 15.68 -3.39
C ALA A 27 8.17 15.14 -2.02
N THR A 28 8.91 14.02 -2.00
CA THR A 28 9.34 13.38 -0.75
C THR A 28 10.76 13.74 -0.35
N GLY A 29 11.45 14.56 -1.13
CA GLY A 29 12.81 14.97 -0.83
C GLY A 29 13.86 13.88 -1.06
N TYR A 30 13.54 12.87 -1.85
CA TYR A 30 14.48 11.80 -2.16
C TYR A 30 15.55 12.30 -3.13
N ASP A 31 16.79 12.37 -2.68
CA ASP A 31 17.90 12.99 -3.40
C ASP A 31 18.90 11.95 -3.89
N SER A 32 18.43 10.98 -4.67
CA SER A 32 19.28 9.96 -5.25
C SER A 32 19.09 9.95 -6.76
N PRO A 33 20.14 9.63 -7.53
CA PRO A 33 19.99 9.49 -8.97
C PRO A 33 18.95 8.42 -9.29
N LEU A 34 17.91 8.79 -10.06
CA LEU A 34 16.79 7.92 -10.38
C LEU A 34 16.93 7.29 -11.76
N ALA A 35 18.16 7.00 -12.18
CA ALA A 35 18.38 6.48 -13.52
C ALA A 35 17.78 5.08 -13.74
N LEU A 36 17.80 4.23 -12.70
CA LEU A 36 17.44 2.82 -12.83
C LEU A 36 16.32 2.37 -11.91
N PHE A 37 16.19 2.96 -10.72
CA PHE A 37 15.30 2.42 -9.68
C PHE A 37 14.41 3.50 -9.08
N ALA A 38 13.19 3.10 -8.74
CA ALA A 38 12.29 3.94 -7.95
C ALA A 38 12.75 4.01 -6.49
N PRO A 39 12.42 5.10 -5.77
CA PRO A 39 12.67 5.15 -4.32
C PRO A 39 12.00 3.98 -3.60
N PRO A 40 12.59 3.48 -2.50
CA PRO A 40 12.01 2.35 -1.76
C PRO A 40 10.58 2.58 -1.27
N THR A 41 10.19 3.83 -1.06
CA THR A 41 8.84 4.19 -0.59
C THR A 41 7.82 4.38 -1.71
N TYR A 42 8.23 4.25 -2.96
CA TYR A 42 7.35 4.48 -4.11
C TYR A 42 6.07 3.64 -4.11
N PRO A 43 6.03 2.40 -3.56
CA PRO A 43 4.79 1.63 -3.48
C PRO A 43 3.63 2.32 -2.78
N ILE A 44 3.89 3.31 -1.92
CA ILE A 44 2.83 4.14 -1.33
C ILE A 44 1.99 4.78 -2.44
N ARG A 45 2.66 5.27 -3.48
CA ARG A 45 2.02 5.90 -4.63
C ARG A 45 1.16 4.91 -5.40
N LEU A 46 1.68 3.69 -5.58
CA LEU A 46 0.97 2.64 -6.29
C LEU A 46 -0.30 2.24 -5.54
N LEU A 47 -0.21 2.10 -4.22
CA LEU A 47 -1.38 1.77 -3.39
C LEU A 47 -2.41 2.89 -3.44
N ALA A 48 -1.99 4.14 -3.31
CA ALA A 48 -2.89 5.31 -3.31
C ALA A 48 -3.65 5.46 -4.63
N ASN A 49 -3.04 5.06 -5.73
CA ASN A 49 -3.65 5.14 -7.06
C ASN A 49 -4.41 3.87 -7.46
N SER A 50 -4.46 2.87 -6.58
CA SER A 50 -5.11 1.59 -6.84
C SER A 50 -6.56 1.61 -6.37
N PRO A 51 -7.36 0.60 -6.76
CA PRO A 51 -8.71 0.44 -6.22
C PRO A 51 -8.79 0.25 -4.72
N ALA A 52 -7.67 -0.05 -4.06
CA ALA A 52 -7.62 -0.18 -2.60
C ALA A 52 -7.99 1.11 -1.87
N ALA A 53 -7.81 2.27 -2.51
CA ALA A 53 -8.23 3.55 -1.93
C ALA A 53 -9.73 3.56 -1.65
N ASP A 54 -10.53 3.04 -2.57
CA ASP A 54 -11.98 2.95 -2.39
C ASP A 54 -12.35 1.98 -1.27
N HIS A 55 -11.60 0.89 -1.14
CA HIS A 55 -11.81 -0.06 -0.06
C HIS A 55 -11.56 0.59 1.30
N LEU A 56 -10.51 1.40 1.41
CA LEU A 56 -10.19 2.10 2.66
C LEU A 56 -11.28 3.11 3.02
N GLN A 57 -11.84 3.80 2.03
CA GLN A 57 -12.98 4.70 2.25
C GLN A 57 -14.21 3.94 2.75
N ALA A 58 -14.50 2.77 2.18
CA ALA A 58 -15.59 1.93 2.62
C ALA A 58 -15.39 1.45 4.06
N LEU A 59 -14.16 1.10 4.43
CA LEU A 59 -13.84 0.72 5.80
C LEU A 59 -14.04 1.89 6.76
N ALA A 60 -13.70 3.12 6.36
CA ALA A 60 -13.92 4.30 7.18
C ALA A 60 -15.40 4.46 7.53
N VAL A 61 -16.29 4.23 6.60
CA VAL A 61 -17.73 4.27 6.85
C VAL A 61 -18.14 3.18 7.84
N THR A 62 -17.70 1.94 7.61
CA THR A 62 -18.07 0.79 8.44
C THR A 62 -17.52 0.93 9.87
N GLU A 63 -16.28 1.39 10.01
CA GLU A 63 -15.61 1.54 11.30
C GLU A 63 -15.96 2.85 12.02
N GLY A 64 -16.67 3.75 11.35
CA GLY A 64 -17.18 4.95 11.98
C GLY A 64 -16.17 6.08 12.17
N GLY A 65 -15.16 6.16 11.32
CA GLY A 65 -14.19 7.24 11.44
C GLY A 65 -13.14 7.21 10.33
N ALA A 66 -12.43 8.32 10.20
CA ALA A 66 -11.39 8.47 9.20
C ALA A 66 -10.21 7.51 9.48
N PRO A 67 -9.59 6.95 8.44
CA PRO A 67 -8.42 6.11 8.63
C PRO A 67 -7.21 6.95 9.00
N VAL A 68 -6.49 6.51 10.03
CA VAL A 68 -5.24 7.13 10.45
C VAL A 68 -4.13 6.11 10.25
N HIS A 69 -3.16 6.47 9.43
CA HIS A 69 -2.04 5.60 9.11
C HIS A 69 -1.07 5.56 10.30
N VAL A 70 -0.87 4.41 10.91
CA VAL A 70 -0.07 4.29 12.13
C VAL A 70 1.28 3.64 11.91
N SER A 71 1.44 2.81 10.88
CA SER A 71 2.73 2.24 10.55
C SER A 71 2.79 1.79 9.12
N GLN A 72 4.02 1.66 8.62
CA GLN A 72 4.28 1.20 7.28
C GLN A 72 5.62 0.48 7.25
N SER A 73 5.67 -0.66 6.58
CA SER A 73 6.89 -1.41 6.44
C SER A 73 7.04 -1.91 5.01
N PHE A 74 8.28 -2.09 4.59
CA PHE A 74 8.64 -2.53 3.25
C PHE A 74 9.60 -3.70 3.36
N ASP A 75 9.39 -4.71 2.53
CA ASP A 75 10.27 -5.86 2.45
C ASP A 75 10.48 -6.19 0.98
N TYR A 76 11.71 -6.04 0.51
CA TYR A 76 12.04 -6.18 -0.90
C TYR A 76 12.99 -7.34 -1.14
N ALA A 77 12.67 -8.14 -2.16
CA ALA A 77 13.64 -9.07 -2.75
C ALA A 77 14.58 -8.30 -3.70
N ARG A 78 14.06 -7.26 -4.37
CA ARG A 78 14.84 -6.36 -5.20
C ARG A 78 14.13 -5.02 -5.30
N ARG A 79 14.83 -4.02 -5.83
CA ARG A 79 14.22 -2.70 -6.04
C ARG A 79 13.37 -2.68 -7.30
N LEU A 80 12.37 -1.77 -7.32
CA LEU A 80 11.57 -1.54 -8.51
C LEU A 80 12.38 -0.79 -9.56
N ARG A 81 12.38 -1.30 -10.78
CA ARG A 81 13.09 -0.68 -11.88
C ARG A 81 12.21 0.32 -12.59
N ILE A 82 12.80 1.44 -12.98
CA ILE A 82 12.13 2.44 -13.81
C ILE A 82 11.69 1.77 -15.11
N GLU A 83 10.49 2.06 -15.56
CA GLU A 83 9.85 1.59 -16.79
C GLU A 83 9.47 0.11 -16.81
N GLU A 84 9.61 -0.61 -15.69
CA GLU A 84 9.14 -1.99 -15.65
C GLU A 84 7.63 -2.05 -15.42
N GLU A 85 7.01 -3.08 -15.95
CA GLU A 85 5.61 -3.38 -15.65
C GLU A 85 5.54 -4.34 -14.48
N ILE A 86 4.63 -4.05 -13.55
CA ILE A 86 4.43 -4.86 -12.37
C ILE A 86 2.96 -5.17 -12.19
N GLU A 87 2.69 -6.22 -11.43
CA GLU A 87 1.36 -6.51 -10.92
C GLU A 87 1.34 -6.21 -9.43
N GLY A 88 0.31 -5.48 -9.00
CA GLY A 88 0.05 -5.23 -7.60
C GLY A 88 -1.14 -6.05 -7.14
N ARG A 89 -1.00 -6.66 -5.97
CA ARG A 89 -2.04 -7.46 -5.37
C ARG A 89 -2.24 -6.95 -3.94
N VAL A 90 -3.46 -6.49 -3.64
CA VAL A 90 -3.74 -5.89 -2.34
C VAL A 90 -4.56 -6.86 -1.51
N LEU A 91 -4.04 -7.18 -0.34
CA LEU A 91 -4.69 -8.03 0.64
C LEU A 91 -5.11 -7.19 1.84
N SER A 92 -6.23 -7.54 2.46
CA SER A 92 -6.75 -6.82 3.62
C SER A 92 -7.06 -7.82 4.74
N ARG A 93 -6.69 -7.46 5.97
CA ARG A 93 -7.06 -8.21 7.16
C ARG A 93 -7.18 -7.27 8.35
N PHE A 94 -7.69 -7.76 9.44
CA PHE A 94 -7.80 -7.00 10.69
C PHE A 94 -7.03 -7.68 11.80
N GLU A 95 -6.50 -6.86 12.72
CA GLU A 95 -5.91 -7.33 13.98
C GLU A 95 -6.47 -6.51 15.13
N GLY A 96 -6.58 -7.15 16.29
CA GLY A 96 -7.05 -6.50 17.49
C GLY A 96 -8.56 -6.37 17.54
N GLU A 97 -9.05 -5.81 18.64
CA GLU A 97 -10.48 -5.68 18.90
C GLU A 97 -10.80 -4.30 19.46
N GLY A 98 -12.05 -3.88 19.26
CA GLY A 98 -12.56 -2.63 19.81
C GLY A 98 -11.76 -1.43 19.31
N ALA A 99 -11.37 -0.56 20.24
CA ALA A 99 -10.62 0.64 19.92
C ALA A 99 -9.19 0.36 19.42
N ARG A 100 -8.69 -0.86 19.62
CA ARG A 100 -7.36 -1.27 19.19
C ARG A 100 -7.37 -2.00 17.86
N ARG A 101 -8.53 -2.12 17.24
CA ARG A 101 -8.67 -2.82 15.98
C ARG A 101 -7.94 -2.06 14.88
N GLN A 102 -7.08 -2.75 14.15
CA GLN A 102 -6.33 -2.19 13.04
C GLN A 102 -6.71 -2.88 11.74
N ALA A 103 -6.85 -2.09 10.70
CA ALA A 103 -6.93 -2.61 9.33
C ALA A 103 -5.52 -2.67 8.77
N ILE A 104 -5.18 -3.79 8.17
CA ILE A 104 -3.85 -4.01 7.59
C ILE A 104 -4.02 -4.25 6.11
N LEU A 105 -3.43 -3.38 5.30
CA LEU A 105 -3.38 -3.54 3.86
C LEU A 105 -1.97 -3.97 3.48
N VAL A 106 -1.88 -5.05 2.72
CA VAL A 106 -0.61 -5.56 2.21
C VAL A 106 -0.63 -5.44 0.70
N LEU A 107 0.32 -4.69 0.15
CA LEU A 107 0.54 -4.63 -1.29
C LEU A 107 1.67 -5.58 -1.64
N GLU A 108 1.35 -6.64 -2.36
CA GLU A 108 2.34 -7.54 -2.93
C GLU A 108 2.69 -7.07 -4.33
N LEU A 109 3.98 -6.95 -4.62
CA LEU A 109 4.49 -6.51 -5.91
C LEU A 109 5.09 -7.71 -6.63
N LEU A 110 4.60 -7.97 -7.83
CA LEU A 110 5.01 -9.10 -8.65
C LEU A 110 5.53 -8.60 -10.00
N ASP A 111 6.52 -9.30 -10.56
CA ASP A 111 6.97 -8.97 -11.90
C ASP A 111 6.03 -9.57 -12.97
N ALA A 112 6.34 -9.34 -14.23
CA ALA A 112 5.53 -9.83 -15.34
C ALA A 112 5.41 -11.36 -15.40
N ASP A 113 6.36 -12.06 -14.77
CA ASP A 113 6.35 -13.53 -14.70
C ASP A 113 5.67 -14.07 -13.44
N GLY A 114 5.13 -13.17 -12.60
CA GLY A 114 4.47 -13.55 -11.37
C GLY A 114 5.41 -13.78 -10.19
N ARG A 115 6.68 -13.40 -10.31
CA ARG A 115 7.65 -13.54 -9.22
C ARG A 115 7.57 -12.36 -8.27
N GLY A 116 7.74 -12.64 -6.97
CA GLY A 116 7.70 -11.59 -5.96
C GLY A 116 8.87 -10.62 -6.07
N ILE A 117 8.54 -9.34 -6.12
CA ILE A 117 9.52 -8.25 -6.05
C ILE A 117 9.67 -7.78 -4.61
N GLY A 118 8.53 -7.67 -3.92
CA GLY A 118 8.51 -7.19 -2.55
C GLY A 118 7.09 -7.02 -2.06
N ARG A 119 6.98 -6.49 -0.83
CA ARG A 119 5.68 -6.20 -0.24
C ARG A 119 5.76 -4.96 0.63
N MET A 120 4.64 -4.27 0.73
CA MET A 120 4.46 -3.15 1.64
C MET A 120 3.29 -3.48 2.56
N GLU A 121 3.47 -3.28 3.86
CA GLU A 121 2.40 -3.45 4.84
C GLU A 121 2.06 -2.09 5.44
N SER A 122 0.79 -1.73 5.37
CA SER A 122 0.28 -0.47 5.90
C SER A 122 -0.78 -0.76 6.95
N ARG A 123 -0.67 -0.13 8.12
CA ARG A 123 -1.61 -0.31 9.22
C ARG A 123 -2.36 0.97 9.49
N PHE A 124 -3.66 0.83 9.72
CA PHE A 124 -4.56 1.95 9.96
C PHE A 124 -5.42 1.69 11.19
N VAL A 125 -5.63 2.75 11.97
CA VAL A 125 -6.72 2.78 12.95
C VAL A 125 -7.76 3.77 12.45
N PHE A 126 -8.96 3.71 13.02
CA PHE A 126 -10.04 4.60 12.58
C PHE A 126 -10.35 5.58 13.71
N ALA A 127 -10.19 6.87 13.40
CA ALA A 127 -10.41 7.93 14.36
C ALA A 127 -11.92 8.16 14.51
N ARG A 128 -12.51 7.47 15.47
CA ARG A 128 -13.92 7.63 15.76
C ARG A 128 -14.16 8.96 16.43
N GLY A 129 -15.30 9.56 16.09
CA GLY A 129 -15.70 10.79 16.74
C GLY A 129 -15.84 10.60 18.24
N ARG A 130 -15.55 11.68 18.99
CA ARG A 130 -15.74 11.67 20.44
C ARG A 130 -17.21 11.53 20.74
N GLN A 131 -17.54 10.59 21.58
CA GLN A 131 -18.90 10.43 22.06
C GLN A 131 -19.07 11.23 23.34
N GLU A 132 -20.07 12.07 23.33
CA GLU A 132 -20.36 12.92 24.49
C GLU A 132 -21.76 12.65 25.00
#